data_fc2bdba03dfac7cf500d4b418bf90fcd
#
_entry.id   fc2bdba03dfac7cf500d4b418bf90fcd
#
_cell.length_a   1.000
_cell.length_b   1.000
_cell.length_c   1.000
_cell.angle_alpha   90.00
_cell.angle_beta   90.00
_cell.angle_gamma   90.00
#
_symmetry.space_group_name_H-M   'P 1'
#
loop_
_entity.id
_entity.type
_entity.pdbx_description
1 polymer ?
#
loop_
_entity_poly.entity_id
_entity_poly.type
_entity_poly.pdbx_seq_one_letter_code
_entity_poly.pdbx_strand_id
1 'polypeptide(L)'
;MISKTKNLFFRTFWQIPQVLDASDIKEAREYIKQFWPHLTRVQRDDVDTLIGLPNPYLVPAYNESSAFTFDEMYYWDSYFMVQGMLGDPKNKQLVMGILDNLFFLIKRYGMVPNANKTYLISHSQPPLLTSFVFDVYNAYQLDRRWLEQAISYAKKEYYNVWMAEKKPHHHQVYQGLSRYYDVNVHHDLAEAESGWDMTTRFGRKCLDYLPVDLNTFLYVYESDFMKASEILQDQEGVVYWRKAAAKRKKAINSLLWNERRGNFFDFNY
;
A
#
# COMPACT_ATOMS: atom_id res chain seq x y z
N MET A 1 45.17 -23.62 -16.67
CA MET A 1 45.18 -22.32 -15.95
C MET A 1 43.82 -21.62 -15.88
N ILE A 2 42.71 -22.28 -16.28
CA ILE A 2 41.33 -21.72 -16.30
C ILE A 2 40.50 -22.09 -15.05
N SER A 3 40.98 -23.02 -14.22
CA SER A 3 40.24 -23.55 -13.07
C SER A 3 40.29 -22.68 -11.80
N LYS A 4 41.37 -21.87 -11.60
CA LYS A 4 41.52 -21.08 -10.39
C LYS A 4 40.73 -19.75 -10.40
N THR A 5 40.48 -19.19 -11.56
CA THR A 5 39.78 -17.91 -11.70
C THR A 5 38.24 -18.04 -11.53
N LYS A 6 37.66 -19.17 -11.93
CA LYS A 6 36.21 -19.43 -11.73
C LYS A 6 35.87 -19.62 -10.24
N ASN A 7 36.76 -20.24 -9.46
CA ASN A 7 36.54 -20.42 -8.03
C ASN A 7 36.65 -19.11 -7.22
N LEU A 8 37.42 -18.13 -7.70
CA LEU A 8 37.55 -16.84 -7.03
C LEU A 8 36.30 -16.00 -7.25
N PHE A 9 35.71 -16.02 -8.47
CA PHE A 9 34.51 -15.27 -8.83
C PHE A 9 33.27 -15.79 -8.06
N PHE A 10 33.11 -17.11 -7.94
CA PHE A 10 32.04 -17.71 -7.15
C PHE A 10 32.20 -17.49 -5.64
N ARG A 11 33.41 -17.43 -5.10
CA ARG A 11 33.63 -17.17 -3.67
C ARG A 11 33.36 -15.73 -3.28
N THR A 12 33.48 -14.77 -4.20
CA THR A 12 33.25 -13.34 -3.90
C THR A 12 31.79 -12.94 -3.98
N PHE A 13 30.98 -13.65 -4.79
CA PHE A 13 29.55 -13.34 -4.98
C PHE A 13 28.57 -14.23 -4.20
N TRP A 14 29.02 -15.38 -3.69
CA TRP A 14 28.22 -16.31 -2.90
C TRP A 14 28.87 -16.56 -1.53
N GLN A 15 29.27 -15.51 -0.85
CA GLN A 15 29.32 -15.62 0.60
C GLN A 15 27.86 -15.77 1.04
N ILE A 16 27.49 -16.99 1.46
CA ILE A 16 26.29 -17.22 2.24
C ILE A 16 26.32 -16.16 3.34
N PRO A 17 25.32 -15.28 3.46
CA PRO A 17 25.30 -14.27 4.51
C PRO A 17 25.62 -14.98 5.82
N GLN A 18 26.65 -14.55 6.52
CA GLN A 18 26.86 -15.00 7.88
C GLN A 18 25.54 -14.79 8.60
N VAL A 19 25.11 -15.79 9.36
CA VAL A 19 23.88 -15.63 10.16
C VAL A 19 24.07 -14.35 10.97
N LEU A 20 23.23 -13.34 10.69
CA LEU A 20 23.28 -12.06 11.38
C LEU A 20 23.22 -12.33 12.88
N ASP A 21 24.19 -11.86 13.61
CA ASP A 21 24.16 -11.98 15.05
C ASP A 21 23.29 -10.88 15.69
N ALA A 22 23.09 -10.95 16.99
CA ALA A 22 22.28 -9.98 17.71
C ALA A 22 22.86 -8.55 17.66
N SER A 23 24.19 -8.42 17.45
CA SER A 23 24.85 -7.11 17.35
C SER A 23 24.59 -6.47 15.99
N ASP A 24 24.61 -7.23 14.90
CA ASP A 24 24.27 -6.76 13.54
C ASP A 24 22.83 -6.24 13.47
N ILE A 25 21.91 -6.99 14.08
CA ILE A 25 20.49 -6.60 14.15
C ILE A 25 20.33 -5.29 14.95
N LYS A 26 21.06 -5.16 16.06
CA LYS A 26 21.03 -3.95 16.90
C LYS A 26 21.56 -2.74 16.12
N GLU A 27 22.71 -2.89 15.45
CA GLU A 27 23.31 -1.83 14.64
C GLU A 27 22.38 -1.38 13.51
N ALA A 28 21.81 -2.31 12.77
CA ALA A 28 20.83 -2.01 11.72
C ALA A 28 19.60 -1.26 12.26
N ARG A 29 19.07 -1.65 13.42
CA ARG A 29 17.93 -0.95 14.05
C ARG A 29 18.30 0.48 14.49
N GLU A 30 19.48 0.69 15.05
CA GLU A 30 19.93 2.02 15.44
C GLU A 30 20.15 2.90 14.20
N TYR A 31 20.75 2.37 13.14
CA TYR A 31 20.88 3.07 11.85
C TYR A 31 19.51 3.51 11.31
N ILE A 32 18.54 2.61 11.24
CA ILE A 32 17.18 2.90 10.78
C ILE A 32 16.56 4.03 11.61
N LYS A 33 16.65 3.97 12.94
CA LYS A 33 16.09 5.01 13.81
C LYS A 33 16.73 6.38 13.58
N GLN A 34 18.05 6.42 13.37
CA GLN A 34 18.79 7.66 13.09
C GLN A 34 18.47 8.23 11.70
N PHE A 35 17.97 7.39 10.78
CA PHE A 35 17.73 7.79 9.41
C PHE A 35 16.34 8.43 9.18
N TRP A 36 15.36 8.19 10.04
CA TRP A 36 14.00 8.76 9.90
C TRP A 36 13.96 10.29 9.71
N PRO A 37 14.75 11.12 10.41
CA PRO A 37 14.79 12.57 10.18
C PRO A 37 15.19 12.95 8.74
N HIS A 38 16.08 12.19 8.12
CA HIS A 38 16.52 12.43 6.73
C HIS A 38 15.41 12.15 5.71
N LEU A 39 14.49 11.25 6.03
CA LEU A 39 13.33 10.91 5.20
C LEU A 39 12.12 11.83 5.45
N THR A 40 12.13 12.61 6.53
CA THR A 40 10.99 13.45 6.90
C THR A 40 10.94 14.73 6.06
N ARG A 41 9.76 15.05 5.53
CA ARG A 41 9.49 16.29 4.79
C ARG A 41 8.34 17.06 5.44
N VAL A 42 8.35 18.35 5.23
CA VAL A 42 7.26 19.28 5.61
C VAL A 42 6.99 20.18 4.42
N GLN A 43 5.88 19.96 3.75
CA GLN A 43 5.42 20.81 2.64
C GLN A 43 3.90 21.02 2.81
N ARG A 44 3.49 22.20 3.23
CA ARG A 44 2.08 22.50 3.54
C ARG A 44 1.30 23.08 2.38
N ASP A 45 1.99 23.83 1.53
CA ASP A 45 1.39 24.50 0.38
C ASP A 45 1.65 23.70 -0.90
N ASP A 46 0.75 23.81 -1.86
CA ASP A 46 0.98 23.26 -3.20
C ASP A 46 2.13 24.03 -3.86
N VAL A 47 3.17 23.34 -4.35
CA VAL A 47 4.32 23.95 -5.06
C VAL A 47 4.61 23.16 -6.33
N ASP A 48 4.56 23.81 -7.47
CA ASP A 48 4.72 23.20 -8.79
C ASP A 48 3.79 21.98 -8.96
N THR A 49 4.37 20.78 -9.02
CA THR A 49 3.61 19.54 -9.12
C THR A 49 3.38 18.85 -7.77
N LEU A 50 4.00 19.33 -6.69
CA LEU A 50 3.88 18.75 -5.36
C LEU A 50 2.62 19.29 -4.66
N ILE A 51 1.76 18.38 -4.23
CA ILE A 51 0.56 18.69 -3.46
C ILE A 51 0.95 18.84 -1.99
N GLY A 52 0.63 20.00 -1.39
CA GLY A 52 0.88 20.27 0.01
C GLY A 52 0.07 19.37 0.95
N LEU A 53 0.69 18.97 2.04
CA LEU A 53 0.10 18.11 3.06
C LEU A 53 0.10 18.80 4.41
N PRO A 54 -0.98 18.69 5.22
CA PRO A 54 -1.09 19.41 6.48
C PRO A 54 -0.07 19.00 7.54
N ASN A 55 0.44 17.78 7.50
CA ASN A 55 1.38 17.23 8.48
C ASN A 55 2.70 16.81 7.84
N PRO A 56 3.78 16.70 8.65
CA PRO A 56 5.03 16.06 8.21
C PRO A 56 4.76 14.64 7.67
N TYR A 57 5.58 14.23 6.70
CA TYR A 57 5.48 12.92 6.05
C TYR A 57 6.84 12.35 5.72
N LEU A 58 6.90 11.08 5.35
CA LEU A 58 8.10 10.39 4.95
C LEU A 58 8.17 10.21 3.44
N VAL A 59 9.38 10.32 2.91
CA VAL A 59 9.70 9.96 1.52
C VAL A 59 10.39 8.60 1.48
N PRO A 60 10.28 7.81 0.38
CA PRO A 60 10.76 6.43 0.36
C PRO A 60 12.28 6.30 0.38
N ALA A 61 13.01 7.31 -0.09
CA ALA A 61 14.47 7.31 -0.10
C ALA A 61 15.04 8.72 -0.02
N TYR A 62 16.27 8.81 0.51
CA TYR A 62 17.06 10.02 0.55
C TYR A 62 18.56 9.70 0.34
N ASN A 63 19.21 10.49 -0.49
CA ASN A 63 20.65 10.41 -0.67
C ASN A 63 21.21 11.82 -0.94
N GLU A 64 22.03 12.34 -0.02
CA GLU A 64 22.63 13.68 -0.12
C GLU A 64 23.51 13.88 -1.37
N SER A 65 24.12 12.80 -1.86
CA SER A 65 25.00 12.83 -3.02
C SER A 65 24.27 12.67 -4.36
N SER A 66 22.95 12.40 -4.33
CA SER A 66 22.15 12.19 -5.53
C SER A 66 21.56 13.50 -6.03
N ALA A 67 21.64 13.73 -7.36
CA ALA A 67 20.87 14.79 -8.01
C ALA A 67 19.36 14.55 -8.03
N PHE A 68 18.94 13.33 -7.71
CA PHE A 68 17.54 12.92 -7.61
C PHE A 68 17.17 12.64 -6.16
N THR A 69 16.19 13.36 -5.64
CA THR A 69 15.62 13.18 -4.29
C THR A 69 14.12 13.02 -4.40
N PHE A 70 13.54 12.20 -3.55
CA PHE A 70 12.10 12.13 -3.39
C PHE A 70 11.63 13.26 -2.47
N ASP A 71 10.63 14.02 -2.92
CA ASP A 71 9.95 15.05 -2.13
C ASP A 71 8.49 14.68 -1.86
N GLU A 72 7.99 13.64 -2.51
CA GLU A 72 6.62 13.17 -2.42
C GLU A 72 6.43 12.00 -1.45
N MET A 73 5.26 11.98 -0.82
CA MET A 73 4.75 10.88 0.01
C MET A 73 4.02 9.87 -0.88
N TYR A 74 4.50 8.65 -0.93
CA TYR A 74 3.81 7.54 -1.61
C TYR A 74 2.87 6.81 -0.67
N TYR A 75 1.77 6.26 -1.20
CA TYR A 75 0.71 5.67 -0.39
C TYR A 75 1.16 4.39 0.32
N TRP A 76 1.48 3.33 -0.41
CA TRP A 76 1.81 2.04 0.21
C TRP A 76 3.16 2.06 0.93
N ASP A 77 4.13 2.85 0.44
CA ASP A 77 5.42 3.07 1.10
C ASP A 77 5.24 3.63 2.51
N SER A 78 4.32 4.59 2.66
CA SER A 78 3.98 5.17 3.97
C SER A 78 3.53 4.10 4.96
N TYR A 79 2.72 3.12 4.53
CA TYR A 79 2.31 2.02 5.37
C TYR A 79 3.50 1.17 5.83
N PHE A 80 4.37 0.75 4.89
CA PHE A 80 5.52 -0.10 5.21
C PHE A 80 6.54 0.62 6.10
N MET A 81 6.83 1.90 5.84
CA MET A 81 7.72 2.69 6.68
C MET A 81 7.20 2.83 8.11
N VAL A 82 5.89 3.08 8.26
CA VAL A 82 5.25 3.21 9.57
C VAL A 82 5.33 1.91 10.39
N GLN A 83 5.32 0.72 9.76
CA GLN A 83 5.50 -0.55 10.49
C GLN A 83 6.79 -0.56 11.33
N GLY A 84 7.88 0.05 10.82
CA GLY A 84 9.13 0.20 11.56
C GLY A 84 9.10 1.23 12.70
N MET A 85 8.06 2.05 12.77
CA MET A 85 7.91 3.16 13.73
C MET A 85 6.86 2.89 14.81
N LEU A 86 5.93 1.96 14.57
CA LEU A 86 4.90 1.58 15.53
C LEU A 86 5.51 1.03 16.82
N GLY A 87 4.92 1.38 17.94
CA GLY A 87 5.38 0.93 19.26
C GLY A 87 6.40 1.87 19.93
N ASP A 88 7.04 2.79 19.21
CA ASP A 88 7.82 3.88 19.85
C ASP A 88 6.92 5.11 20.03
N PRO A 89 6.62 5.53 21.28
CA PRO A 89 5.77 6.69 21.54
C PRO A 89 6.29 8.00 20.92
N LYS A 90 7.60 8.12 20.68
CA LYS A 90 8.21 9.30 20.06
C LYS A 90 7.74 9.50 18.62
N ASN A 91 7.41 8.42 17.93
CA ASN A 91 6.96 8.46 16.55
C ASN A 91 5.46 8.70 16.40
N LYS A 92 4.67 8.65 17.50
CA LYS A 92 3.21 8.73 17.46
C LYS A 92 2.70 9.92 16.66
N GLN A 93 3.25 11.10 16.89
CA GLN A 93 2.80 12.32 16.21
C GLN A 93 3.04 12.24 14.70
N LEU A 94 4.21 11.76 14.27
CA LEU A 94 4.52 11.60 12.84
C LEU A 94 3.63 10.54 12.17
N VAL A 95 3.48 9.38 12.82
CA VAL A 95 2.62 8.29 12.32
C VAL A 95 1.17 8.73 12.18
N MET A 96 0.61 9.38 13.18
CA MET A 96 -0.75 9.96 13.13
C MET A 96 -0.85 11.01 12.01
N GLY A 97 0.15 11.89 11.89
CA GLY A 97 0.19 12.91 10.85
C GLY A 97 0.24 12.34 9.43
N ILE A 98 0.98 11.25 9.21
CA ILE A 98 1.01 10.56 7.92
C ILE A 98 -0.38 10.01 7.57
N LEU A 99 -1.05 9.36 8.53
CA LEU A 99 -2.40 8.83 8.30
C LEU A 99 -3.42 9.96 8.07
N ASP A 100 -3.32 11.07 8.81
CA ASP A 100 -4.16 12.25 8.60
C ASP A 100 -3.94 12.89 7.22
N ASN A 101 -2.72 12.83 6.68
CA ASN A 101 -2.43 13.24 5.30
C ASN A 101 -3.15 12.36 4.28
N LEU A 102 -3.24 11.04 4.49
CA LEU A 102 -4.03 10.16 3.64
C LEU A 102 -5.52 10.51 3.70
N PHE A 103 -6.06 10.79 4.88
CA PHE A 103 -7.45 11.25 5.03
C PHE A 103 -7.69 12.60 4.36
N PHE A 104 -6.74 13.52 4.44
CA PHE A 104 -6.79 14.80 3.73
C PHE A 104 -6.87 14.59 2.21
N LEU A 105 -6.05 13.70 1.64
CA LEU A 105 -6.07 13.37 0.22
C LEU A 105 -7.41 12.75 -0.20
N ILE A 106 -7.96 11.84 0.58
CA ILE A 106 -9.30 11.27 0.35
C ILE A 106 -10.39 12.34 0.42
N LYS A 107 -10.28 13.28 1.36
CA LYS A 107 -11.23 14.40 1.45
C LYS A 107 -11.17 15.29 0.21
N ARG A 108 -9.97 15.60 -0.26
CA ARG A 108 -9.71 16.51 -1.38
C ARG A 108 -10.02 15.89 -2.74
N TYR A 109 -9.60 14.64 -2.97
CA TYR A 109 -9.65 13.98 -4.27
C TYR A 109 -10.62 12.78 -4.35
N GLY A 110 -11.12 12.32 -3.21
CA GLY A 110 -11.95 11.11 -3.14
C GLY A 110 -11.16 9.81 -3.12
N MET A 111 -9.83 9.90 -3.18
CA MET A 111 -8.89 8.78 -3.22
C MET A 111 -7.58 9.15 -2.53
N VAL A 112 -6.74 8.18 -2.23
CA VAL A 112 -5.30 8.39 -2.03
C VAL A 112 -4.64 8.26 -3.39
N PRO A 113 -4.02 9.32 -3.94
CA PRO A 113 -3.22 9.21 -5.17
C PRO A 113 -2.01 8.31 -4.95
N ASN A 114 -1.40 7.85 -6.04
CA ASN A 114 -0.14 7.10 -6.00
C ASN A 114 0.92 7.81 -5.14
N ALA A 115 1.10 9.12 -5.35
CA ALA A 115 1.81 10.02 -4.45
C ALA A 115 1.17 11.40 -4.45
N ASN A 116 1.58 12.30 -3.54
CA ASN A 116 1.08 13.67 -3.51
C ASN A 116 1.71 14.56 -4.62
N LYS A 117 1.58 14.09 -5.88
CA LYS A 117 1.98 14.80 -7.11
C LYS A 117 0.79 14.96 -8.05
N THR A 118 0.65 16.12 -8.68
CA THR A 118 -0.49 16.42 -9.56
C THR A 118 -0.58 15.50 -10.78
N TYR A 119 0.52 14.98 -11.28
CA TYR A 119 0.56 14.03 -12.40
C TYR A 119 0.34 12.56 -11.97
N LEU A 120 0.28 12.27 -10.66
CA LEU A 120 0.01 10.95 -10.09
C LEU A 120 -1.40 10.82 -9.48
N ILE A 121 -2.29 11.79 -9.71
CA ILE A 121 -3.69 11.72 -9.27
C ILE A 121 -4.59 10.92 -10.22
N SER A 122 -4.03 10.42 -11.32
CA SER A 122 -4.78 9.61 -12.29
C SER A 122 -4.97 8.15 -11.88
N HIS A 123 -4.22 7.69 -10.87
CA HIS A 123 -4.27 6.36 -10.29
C HIS A 123 -3.84 6.36 -8.82
N SER A 124 -4.14 5.28 -8.11
CA SER A 124 -3.77 5.09 -6.70
C SER A 124 -2.51 4.22 -6.58
N GLN A 125 -2.34 3.57 -5.44
CA GLN A 125 -1.43 2.45 -5.19
C GLN A 125 -2.18 1.35 -4.43
N PRO A 126 -1.58 0.16 -4.20
CA PRO A 126 -2.26 -0.94 -3.52
C PRO A 126 -2.92 -0.52 -2.22
N PRO A 127 -4.21 -0.87 -2.02
CA PRO A 127 -4.99 -0.37 -0.89
C PRO A 127 -4.56 -1.03 0.43
N LEU A 128 -3.90 -0.28 1.28
CA LEU A 128 -3.44 -0.71 2.61
C LEU A 128 -4.02 0.14 3.75
N LEU A 129 -4.96 1.07 3.45
CA LEU A 129 -5.45 2.03 4.44
C LEU A 129 -6.16 1.37 5.63
N THR A 130 -6.97 0.32 5.42
CA THR A 130 -7.64 -0.33 6.55
C THR A 130 -6.66 -1.02 7.48
N SER A 131 -5.65 -1.69 6.93
CA SER A 131 -4.55 -2.27 7.72
C SER A 131 -3.80 -1.19 8.49
N PHE A 132 -3.47 -0.07 7.84
CA PHE A 132 -2.83 1.07 8.48
C PHE A 132 -3.68 1.64 9.63
N VAL A 133 -4.97 1.83 9.42
CA VAL A 133 -5.92 2.29 10.46
C VAL A 133 -5.92 1.35 11.65
N PHE A 134 -6.02 0.03 11.43
CA PHE A 134 -6.05 -0.94 12.53
C PHE A 134 -4.73 -1.06 13.28
N ASP A 135 -3.61 -0.99 12.57
CA ASP A 135 -2.29 -1.03 13.21
C ASP A 135 -2.08 0.19 14.12
N VAL A 136 -2.45 1.38 13.66
CA VAL A 136 -2.40 2.62 14.44
C VAL A 136 -3.40 2.61 15.60
N TYR A 137 -4.64 2.16 15.34
CA TYR A 137 -5.69 2.01 16.36
C TYR A 137 -5.22 1.14 17.53
N ASN A 138 -4.64 -0.02 17.21
CA ASN A 138 -4.17 -0.97 18.21
C ASN A 138 -2.89 -0.48 18.92
N ALA A 139 -1.91 0.03 18.16
CA ALA A 139 -0.63 0.46 18.72
C ALA A 139 -0.78 1.61 19.71
N TYR A 140 -1.69 2.54 19.45
CA TYR A 140 -1.90 3.73 20.27
C TYR A 140 -3.18 3.68 21.13
N GLN A 141 -3.88 2.55 21.12
CA GLN A 141 -5.10 2.30 21.90
C GLN A 141 -6.11 3.45 21.76
N LEU A 142 -6.41 3.80 20.50
CA LEU A 142 -7.30 4.90 20.17
C LEU A 142 -8.76 4.54 20.50
N ASP A 143 -9.63 5.54 20.59
CA ASP A 143 -11.03 5.32 20.94
C ASP A 143 -11.91 4.91 19.72
N ARG A 144 -13.14 4.47 20.01
CA ARG A 144 -14.10 4.05 18.99
C ARG A 144 -14.50 5.18 18.04
N ARG A 145 -14.55 6.40 18.51
CA ARG A 145 -14.92 7.57 17.70
C ARG A 145 -13.87 7.86 16.64
N TRP A 146 -12.60 7.73 17.01
CA TRP A 146 -11.50 7.85 16.05
C TRP A 146 -11.58 6.74 14.99
N LEU A 147 -11.81 5.48 15.41
CA LEU A 147 -11.95 4.35 14.49
C LEU A 147 -13.10 4.56 13.51
N GLU A 148 -14.27 5.00 13.99
CA GLU A 148 -15.44 5.30 13.16
C GLU A 148 -15.10 6.33 12.07
N GLN A 149 -14.44 7.42 12.45
CA GLN A 149 -14.00 8.44 11.51
C GLN A 149 -12.99 7.90 10.50
N ALA A 150 -11.95 7.17 10.93
CA ALA A 150 -10.94 6.61 10.07
C ALA A 150 -11.54 5.61 9.06
N ILE A 151 -12.44 4.73 9.51
CA ILE A 151 -13.16 3.77 8.67
C ILE A 151 -14.07 4.48 7.66
N SER A 152 -14.64 5.64 8.01
CA SER A 152 -15.45 6.41 7.06
C SER A 152 -14.63 6.88 5.84
N TYR A 153 -13.37 7.29 6.06
CA TYR A 153 -12.45 7.64 4.97
C TYR A 153 -12.07 6.40 4.12
N ALA A 154 -11.76 5.27 4.77
CA ALA A 154 -11.44 4.05 4.05
C ALA A 154 -12.63 3.52 3.23
N LYS A 155 -13.87 3.62 3.73
CA LYS A 155 -15.09 3.32 2.96
C LYS A 155 -15.25 4.26 1.76
N LYS A 156 -14.94 5.56 1.93
CA LYS A 156 -15.00 6.51 0.80
C LYS A 156 -14.00 6.15 -0.29
N GLU A 157 -12.76 5.81 0.05
CA GLU A 157 -11.77 5.33 -0.91
C GLU A 157 -12.23 4.03 -1.58
N TYR A 158 -12.68 3.04 -0.80
CA TYR A 158 -13.16 1.76 -1.30
C TYR A 158 -14.24 1.90 -2.38
N TYR A 159 -15.25 2.72 -2.15
CA TYR A 159 -16.33 2.92 -3.10
C TYR A 159 -15.96 3.84 -4.28
N ASN A 160 -15.14 4.86 -4.05
CA ASN A 160 -14.79 5.78 -5.12
C ASN A 160 -13.76 5.22 -6.09
N VAL A 161 -12.83 4.38 -5.59
CA VAL A 161 -11.71 3.83 -6.38
C VAL A 161 -11.99 2.37 -6.71
N TRP A 162 -11.88 1.52 -5.71
CA TRP A 162 -11.73 0.07 -5.88
C TRP A 162 -13.00 -0.63 -6.33
N MET A 163 -14.15 -0.18 -5.87
CA MET A 163 -15.46 -0.63 -6.35
C MET A 163 -16.01 0.27 -7.45
N ALA A 164 -15.37 1.41 -7.66
CA ALA A 164 -15.75 2.40 -8.66
C ALA A 164 -17.25 2.64 -8.69
N GLU A 165 -17.87 2.90 -7.53
CA GLU A 165 -19.33 2.99 -7.37
C GLU A 165 -19.99 3.89 -8.40
N LYS A 166 -19.31 5.01 -8.78
CA LYS A 166 -19.76 5.93 -9.81
C LYS A 166 -19.33 5.56 -11.23
N LYS A 167 -18.30 4.69 -11.36
CA LYS A 167 -17.68 4.27 -12.61
C LYS A 167 -17.27 2.80 -12.54
N PRO A 168 -18.23 1.85 -12.42
CA PRO A 168 -17.96 0.46 -12.05
C PRO A 168 -17.08 -0.31 -13.04
N HIS A 169 -16.87 0.22 -14.24
CA HIS A 169 -16.06 -0.44 -15.26
C HIS A 169 -14.57 -0.13 -15.18
N HIS A 170 -14.14 0.75 -14.28
CA HIS A 170 -12.74 1.11 -14.15
C HIS A 170 -11.94 0.03 -13.41
N HIS A 171 -12.18 -0.17 -12.12
CA HIS A 171 -11.46 -1.16 -11.33
C HIS A 171 -12.22 -2.49 -11.25
N GLN A 172 -13.46 -2.51 -10.78
CA GLN A 172 -14.23 -3.74 -10.71
C GLN A 172 -14.77 -4.14 -12.09
N VAL A 173 -14.30 -5.27 -12.63
CA VAL A 173 -14.54 -5.63 -14.04
C VAL A 173 -15.12 -7.01 -14.27
N TYR A 174 -14.70 -8.05 -13.52
CA TYR A 174 -15.11 -9.41 -13.81
C TYR A 174 -15.43 -10.21 -12.54
N GLN A 175 -16.63 -10.78 -12.47
CA GLN A 175 -17.14 -11.60 -11.35
C GLN A 175 -16.95 -10.97 -9.95
N GLY A 176 -16.95 -9.65 -9.87
CA GLY A 176 -16.77 -8.90 -8.62
C GLY A 176 -15.31 -8.68 -8.21
N LEU A 177 -14.34 -9.12 -9.03
CA LEU A 177 -12.93 -8.83 -8.84
C LEU A 177 -12.52 -7.57 -9.59
N SER A 178 -11.44 -6.96 -9.10
CA SER A 178 -10.91 -5.68 -9.55
C SER A 178 -9.56 -5.86 -10.25
N ARG A 179 -9.25 -4.92 -11.15
CA ARG A 179 -7.94 -4.75 -11.79
C ARG A 179 -7.30 -3.46 -11.34
N TYR A 180 -6.01 -3.30 -11.60
CA TYR A 180 -5.36 -2.00 -11.59
C TYR A 180 -5.82 -1.16 -12.78
N TYR A 181 -5.90 0.16 -12.60
CA TYR A 181 -6.47 1.05 -13.60
C TYR A 181 -5.85 2.45 -13.53
N ASP A 182 -5.77 3.11 -14.66
CA ASP A 182 -5.44 4.54 -14.77
C ASP A 182 -6.50 5.23 -15.64
N VAL A 183 -6.86 6.46 -15.31
CA VAL A 183 -7.92 7.20 -16.02
C VAL A 183 -7.61 7.45 -17.50
N ASN A 184 -6.35 7.39 -17.91
CA ASN A 184 -5.94 7.50 -19.30
C ASN A 184 -6.08 6.18 -20.08
N VAL A 185 -6.52 5.11 -19.41
CA VAL A 185 -6.72 3.77 -20.01
C VAL A 185 -5.44 3.25 -20.67
N HIS A 186 -4.31 3.43 -20.01
CA HIS A 186 -3.01 3.01 -20.49
C HIS A 186 -2.44 1.88 -19.62
N HIS A 187 -1.96 0.79 -20.24
CA HIS A 187 -1.47 -0.39 -19.53
C HIS A 187 -0.31 -0.09 -18.57
N ASP A 188 0.69 0.66 -19.02
CA ASP A 188 1.87 0.95 -18.21
C ASP A 188 1.50 1.87 -17.00
N LEU A 189 0.57 2.83 -17.18
CA LEU A 189 0.08 3.67 -16.07
C LEU A 189 -0.79 2.88 -15.09
N ALA A 190 -1.59 1.93 -15.58
CA ALA A 190 -2.33 1.01 -14.72
C ALA A 190 -1.37 0.07 -13.96
N GLU A 191 -0.25 -0.33 -14.57
CA GLU A 191 0.79 -1.12 -13.90
C GLU A 191 1.51 -0.31 -12.83
N ALA A 192 1.70 1.00 -13.02
CA ALA A 192 2.23 1.90 -11.99
C ALA A 192 1.33 1.97 -10.74
N GLU A 193 0.00 1.82 -10.88
CA GLU A 193 -0.91 1.70 -9.73
C GLU A 193 -0.64 0.46 -8.89
N SER A 194 -0.08 -0.61 -9.48
CA SER A 194 0.28 -1.82 -8.74
C SER A 194 1.42 -1.63 -7.73
N GLY A 195 2.17 -0.53 -7.84
CA GLY A 195 3.37 -0.27 -7.06
C GLY A 195 4.60 -1.12 -7.46
N TRP A 196 4.41 -2.10 -8.35
CA TRP A 196 5.51 -2.93 -8.86
C TRP A 196 6.21 -2.33 -10.07
N ASP A 197 5.72 -1.17 -10.54
CA ASP A 197 6.16 -0.50 -11.76
C ASP A 197 6.05 -1.40 -13.01
N MET A 198 6.75 -1.05 -14.08
CA MET A 198 6.68 -1.77 -15.35
C MET A 198 7.58 -3.00 -15.31
N THR A 199 7.02 -4.11 -14.82
CA THR A 199 7.70 -5.40 -14.70
C THR A 199 7.28 -6.35 -15.83
N THR A 200 7.81 -7.57 -15.81
CA THR A 200 7.38 -8.63 -16.72
C THR A 200 6.06 -9.32 -16.29
N ARG A 201 5.51 -8.96 -15.13
CA ARG A 201 4.36 -9.63 -14.50
C ARG A 201 3.14 -9.69 -15.42
N PHE A 202 2.77 -8.57 -16.02
CA PHE A 202 1.59 -8.45 -16.88
C PHE A 202 1.91 -8.45 -18.38
N GLY A 203 3.19 -8.52 -18.77
CA GLY A 203 3.60 -8.48 -20.17
C GLY A 203 3.06 -7.23 -20.90
N ARG A 204 3.01 -6.07 -20.21
CA ARG A 204 2.45 -4.80 -20.70
C ARG A 204 0.94 -4.84 -20.99
N LYS A 205 0.20 -5.71 -20.33
CA LYS A 205 -1.26 -5.88 -20.47
C LYS A 205 -2.00 -5.78 -19.14
N CYS A 206 -1.54 -4.92 -18.24
CA CYS A 206 -2.06 -4.82 -16.87
C CYS A 206 -3.58 -4.69 -16.80
N LEU A 207 -4.19 -3.90 -17.70
CA LEU A 207 -5.65 -3.71 -17.76
C LEU A 207 -6.45 -4.99 -18.04
N ASP A 208 -5.82 -6.04 -18.57
CA ASP A 208 -6.48 -7.29 -18.95
C ASP A 208 -6.41 -8.35 -17.82
N TYR A 209 -5.85 -7.99 -16.65
CA TYR A 209 -5.63 -8.94 -15.57
C TYR A 209 -6.40 -8.59 -14.30
N LEU A 210 -6.82 -9.64 -13.60
CA LEU A 210 -7.27 -9.58 -12.21
C LEU A 210 -6.10 -9.97 -11.30
N PRO A 211 -5.41 -9.01 -10.68
CA PRO A 211 -4.23 -9.28 -9.87
C PRO A 211 -4.59 -9.97 -8.55
N VAL A 212 -3.76 -10.93 -8.13
CA VAL A 212 -3.93 -11.66 -6.88
C VAL A 212 -3.82 -10.71 -5.68
N ASP A 213 -2.79 -9.87 -5.67
CA ASP A 213 -2.49 -8.93 -4.58
C ASP A 213 -3.63 -7.93 -4.37
N LEU A 214 -4.05 -7.21 -5.42
CA LEU A 214 -5.15 -6.25 -5.33
C LEU A 214 -6.41 -6.89 -4.75
N ASN A 215 -6.82 -8.05 -5.29
CA ASN A 215 -8.04 -8.70 -4.86
C ASN A 215 -7.94 -9.26 -3.44
N THR A 216 -6.74 -9.64 -3.01
CA THR A 216 -6.46 -10.03 -1.62
C THR A 216 -6.52 -8.82 -0.68
N PHE A 217 -5.93 -7.67 -1.06
CA PHE A 217 -6.05 -6.43 -0.28
C PHE A 217 -7.52 -5.99 -0.12
N LEU A 218 -8.31 -6.09 -1.18
CA LEU A 218 -9.73 -5.75 -1.10
C LEU A 218 -10.53 -6.73 -0.24
N TYR A 219 -10.14 -8.01 -0.19
CA TYR A 219 -10.69 -8.97 0.78
C TYR A 219 -10.33 -8.57 2.21
N VAL A 220 -9.10 -8.09 2.45
CA VAL A 220 -8.69 -7.56 3.76
C VAL A 220 -9.53 -6.34 4.13
N TYR A 221 -9.74 -5.40 3.19
CA TYR A 221 -10.62 -4.24 3.41
C TYR A 221 -12.01 -4.64 3.90
N GLU A 222 -12.65 -5.57 3.20
CA GLU A 222 -13.99 -6.05 3.55
C GLU A 222 -14.00 -6.77 4.91
N SER A 223 -12.94 -7.51 5.24
CA SER A 223 -12.77 -8.15 6.54
C SER A 223 -12.52 -7.14 7.66
N ASP A 224 -11.74 -6.11 7.39
CA ASP A 224 -11.48 -5.03 8.34
C ASP A 224 -12.74 -4.16 8.57
N PHE A 225 -13.53 -3.89 7.53
CA PHE A 225 -14.82 -3.21 7.71
C PHE A 225 -15.79 -4.02 8.55
N MET A 226 -15.81 -5.36 8.40
CA MET A 226 -16.58 -6.24 9.27
C MET A 226 -16.11 -6.13 10.72
N LYS A 227 -14.80 -6.22 10.96
CA LYS A 227 -14.18 -6.06 12.29
C LYS A 227 -14.47 -4.69 12.92
N ALA A 228 -14.38 -3.62 12.11
CA ALA A 228 -14.75 -2.28 12.56
C ALA A 228 -16.23 -2.21 12.96
N SER A 229 -17.13 -2.79 12.16
CA SER A 229 -18.55 -2.84 12.47
C SER A 229 -18.83 -3.59 13.78
N GLU A 230 -18.10 -4.69 14.07
CA GLU A 230 -18.20 -5.41 15.36
C GLU A 230 -17.77 -4.51 16.54
N ILE A 231 -16.63 -3.80 16.43
CA ILE A 231 -16.14 -2.88 17.46
C ILE A 231 -17.13 -1.72 17.68
N LEU A 232 -17.71 -1.20 16.60
CA LEU A 232 -18.66 -0.08 16.62
C LEU A 232 -20.09 -0.52 16.98
N GLN A 233 -20.37 -1.81 17.12
CA GLN A 233 -21.68 -2.40 17.40
C GLN A 233 -22.72 -2.18 16.27
N ASP A 234 -22.26 -2.05 15.03
CA ASP A 234 -23.05 -1.94 13.81
C ASP A 234 -23.37 -3.37 13.27
N GLN A 235 -24.47 -3.96 13.73
CA GLN A 235 -24.87 -5.32 13.36
C GLN A 235 -25.19 -5.46 11.86
N GLU A 236 -25.77 -4.45 11.24
CA GLU A 236 -26.08 -4.45 9.80
C GLU A 236 -24.79 -4.44 8.99
N GLY A 237 -23.83 -3.60 9.37
CA GLY A 237 -22.49 -3.57 8.79
C GLY A 237 -21.75 -4.89 8.92
N VAL A 238 -21.82 -5.56 10.08
CA VAL A 238 -21.21 -6.89 10.26
C VAL A 238 -21.75 -7.89 9.25
N VAL A 239 -23.07 -7.96 9.08
CA VAL A 239 -23.70 -8.88 8.13
C VAL A 239 -23.32 -8.54 6.69
N TYR A 240 -23.38 -7.27 6.34
CA TYR A 240 -23.05 -6.77 4.99
C TYR A 240 -21.61 -7.11 4.60
N TRP A 241 -20.64 -6.73 5.43
CA TRP A 241 -19.21 -6.89 5.12
C TRP A 241 -18.77 -8.34 5.17
N ARG A 242 -19.34 -9.15 6.06
CA ARG A 242 -19.11 -10.61 6.08
C ARG A 242 -19.54 -11.24 4.75
N LYS A 243 -20.68 -10.83 4.20
CA LYS A 243 -21.15 -11.32 2.90
C LYS A 243 -20.27 -10.85 1.74
N ALA A 244 -19.81 -9.59 1.78
CA ALA A 244 -18.91 -9.04 0.77
C ALA A 244 -17.57 -9.80 0.75
N ALA A 245 -16.91 -9.93 1.90
CA ALA A 245 -15.67 -10.68 2.07
C ALA A 245 -15.79 -12.15 1.63
N ALA A 246 -16.87 -12.82 2.02
CA ALA A 246 -17.11 -14.21 1.60
C ALA A 246 -17.29 -14.34 0.08
N LYS A 247 -18.00 -13.39 -0.56
CA LYS A 247 -18.18 -13.35 -2.01
C LYS A 247 -16.83 -13.17 -2.74
N ARG A 248 -16.01 -12.20 -2.30
CA ARG A 248 -14.69 -11.94 -2.87
C ARG A 248 -13.76 -13.14 -2.68
N LYS A 249 -13.68 -13.71 -1.47
CA LYS A 249 -12.88 -14.91 -1.20
C LYS A 249 -13.27 -16.08 -2.12
N LYS A 250 -14.58 -16.29 -2.34
CA LYS A 250 -15.06 -17.31 -3.26
C LYS A 250 -14.57 -17.04 -4.70
N ALA A 251 -14.67 -15.79 -5.17
CA ALA A 251 -14.22 -15.42 -6.52
C ALA A 251 -12.69 -15.58 -6.67
N ILE A 252 -11.91 -15.15 -5.68
CA ILE A 252 -10.45 -15.34 -5.64
C ILE A 252 -10.11 -16.83 -5.77
N ASN A 253 -10.70 -17.69 -4.94
CA ASN A 253 -10.42 -19.12 -4.96
C ASN A 253 -10.85 -19.79 -6.27
N SER A 254 -11.94 -19.34 -6.91
CA SER A 254 -12.44 -19.96 -8.13
C SER A 254 -11.71 -19.51 -9.40
N LEU A 255 -11.17 -18.29 -9.43
CA LEU A 255 -10.54 -17.72 -10.63
C LEU A 255 -9.02 -17.67 -10.55
N LEU A 256 -8.46 -17.37 -9.37
CA LEU A 256 -7.03 -17.12 -9.22
C LEU A 256 -6.26 -18.33 -8.69
N TRP A 257 -6.93 -19.31 -8.07
CA TRP A 257 -6.29 -20.53 -7.61
C TRP A 257 -6.06 -21.51 -8.75
N ASN A 258 -4.84 -22.00 -8.88
CA ASN A 258 -4.48 -23.05 -9.84
C ASN A 258 -4.18 -24.34 -9.10
N GLU A 259 -5.13 -25.29 -9.15
CA GLU A 259 -5.04 -26.58 -8.44
C GLU A 259 -3.80 -27.39 -8.87
N ARG A 260 -3.48 -27.39 -10.17
CA ARG A 260 -2.33 -28.16 -10.70
C ARG A 260 -0.99 -27.63 -10.18
N ARG A 261 -0.88 -26.31 -9.95
CA ARG A 261 0.36 -25.67 -9.48
C ARG A 261 0.37 -25.44 -7.97
N GLY A 262 -0.76 -25.61 -7.29
CA GLY A 262 -0.87 -25.36 -5.85
C GLY A 262 -0.59 -23.92 -5.44
N ASN A 263 -0.92 -22.94 -6.30
CA ASN A 263 -0.64 -21.53 -6.03
C ASN A 263 -1.68 -20.61 -6.69
N PHE A 264 -1.72 -19.36 -6.27
CA PHE A 264 -2.52 -18.30 -6.89
C PHE A 264 -1.76 -17.63 -8.03
N PHE A 265 -2.49 -17.27 -9.09
CA PHE A 265 -1.96 -16.57 -10.26
C PHE A 265 -2.91 -15.45 -10.67
N ASP A 266 -2.34 -14.39 -11.24
CA ASP A 266 -3.13 -13.36 -11.90
C ASP A 266 -3.94 -13.96 -13.03
N PHE A 267 -5.20 -13.55 -13.17
CA PHE A 267 -6.12 -14.11 -14.16
C PHE A 267 -6.34 -13.12 -15.30
N ASN A 268 -6.05 -13.53 -16.50
CA ASN A 268 -6.39 -12.77 -17.70
C ASN A 268 -7.86 -13.05 -18.05
N TYR A 269 -8.76 -12.04 -18.02
CA TYR A 269 -10.22 -12.17 -18.14
C TYR A 269 -10.75 -11.76 -19.52
#